data_3c5293ae0f2c47128f2db0827d0cdfc3
#
_entry.id   3c5293ae0f2c47128f2db0827d0cdfc3
#
_cell.length_a   1.000
_cell.length_b   1.000
_cell.length_c   1.000
_cell.angle_alpha   90.00
_cell.angle_beta   90.00
_cell.angle_gamma   90.00
#
_symmetry.space_group_name_H-M   'P 1'
#
loop_
_entity.id
_entity.type
_entity.pdbx_description
1 polymer ?
#
loop_
_entity_poly.entity_id
_entity_poly.type
_entity_poly.pdbx_seq_one_letter_code
_entity_poly.pdbx_strand_id
1 'polypeptide(L)'
;MKKIFISLIVYLVFLGNLSAEIKRIISGNFDAKITMIIYESLTCSHCADFHKNIYPQLKKDYIDTGIVKLEFRHFPLDMAALNASKISQCTQDQGLEILDSLYSNQKDWIKGNTVEDLNSNLKKFIQNKGFNLDIDNCLSNKEIEDFVLNDRIEGTKNFEINSTPTVIINNKKFKKTLNYKNLKKSIEKLI
;
A
#
# COMPACT_ATOMS: atom_id res chain seq x y z
N MET A 1 -16.62 29.93 62.80
CA MET A 1 -16.87 30.18 61.39
C MET A 1 -15.84 29.41 60.58
N LYS A 2 -16.21 28.23 60.07
CA LYS A 2 -15.31 27.34 59.27
C LYS A 2 -15.42 27.74 57.83
N LYS A 3 -14.30 28.21 57.24
CA LYS A 3 -14.21 28.46 55.75
C LYS A 3 -13.99 27.15 55.04
N ILE A 4 -14.97 26.72 54.23
CA ILE A 4 -14.89 25.55 53.34
C ILE A 4 -14.18 26.02 52.09
N PHE A 5 -12.94 25.54 51.84
CA PHE A 5 -12.23 25.69 50.57
C PHE A 5 -12.74 24.60 49.59
N ILE A 6 -13.53 25.01 48.63
CA ILE A 6 -13.91 24.14 47.51
C ILE A 6 -12.78 24.19 46.50
N SER A 7 -11.98 23.11 46.45
CA SER A 7 -10.96 22.93 45.43
C SER A 7 -11.62 22.45 44.13
N LEU A 8 -11.71 23.34 43.16
CA LEU A 8 -12.20 23.02 41.80
C LEU A 8 -11.09 22.35 41.06
N ILE A 9 -11.09 21.01 41.02
CA ILE A 9 -10.17 20.22 40.14
C ILE A 9 -10.71 20.31 38.72
N VAL A 10 -10.10 21.17 37.93
CA VAL A 10 -10.33 21.23 36.46
C VAL A 10 -9.64 20.02 35.85
N TYR A 11 -10.41 18.98 35.53
CA TYR A 11 -9.96 17.85 34.72
C TYR A 11 -9.86 18.34 33.25
N LEU A 12 -8.67 18.73 32.84
CA LEU A 12 -8.37 18.98 31.44
C LEU A 12 -8.35 17.59 30.72
N VAL A 13 -9.50 17.21 30.16
CA VAL A 13 -9.59 16.07 29.25
C VAL A 13 -8.87 16.48 27.99
N PHE A 14 -7.60 16.08 27.86
CA PHE A 14 -6.89 16.07 26.58
C PHE A 14 -7.59 15.03 25.68
N LEU A 15 -8.58 15.47 24.92
CA LEU A 15 -9.05 14.74 23.75
C LEU A 15 -7.95 14.83 22.69
N GLY A 16 -6.91 14.02 22.85
CA GLY A 16 -5.98 13.77 21.77
C GLY A 16 -6.80 13.19 20.62
N ASN A 17 -6.82 13.84 19.48
CA ASN A 17 -7.29 13.25 18.24
C ASN A 17 -6.45 11.98 18.01
N LEU A 18 -7.01 10.83 18.33
CA LEU A 18 -6.42 9.53 18.00
C LEU A 18 -6.63 9.37 16.49
N SER A 19 -5.76 10.02 15.70
CA SER A 19 -5.68 9.70 14.27
C SER A 19 -5.29 8.23 14.18
N ALA A 20 -6.13 7.41 13.55
CA ALA A 20 -5.83 6.00 13.37
C ALA A 20 -4.57 5.89 12.50
N GLU A 21 -3.52 5.24 13.04
CA GLU A 21 -2.29 5.03 12.30
C GLU A 21 -2.56 4.33 10.96
N ILE A 22 -2.08 4.92 9.86
CA ILE A 22 -2.22 4.33 8.53
C ILE A 22 -1.28 3.13 8.45
N LYS A 23 -1.86 1.93 8.33
CA LYS A 23 -1.11 0.67 8.31
C LYS A 23 -0.65 0.32 6.90
N ARG A 24 0.50 -0.32 6.80
CA ARG A 24 1.03 -0.89 5.55
C ARG A 24 0.12 -2.00 5.02
N ILE A 25 -0.01 -2.10 3.71
CA ILE A 25 -0.65 -3.25 3.06
C ILE A 25 0.36 -4.39 3.06
N ILE A 26 0.01 -5.49 3.73
CA ILE A 26 0.90 -6.63 3.93
C ILE A 26 0.15 -7.92 3.57
N SER A 27 0.86 -8.84 2.94
CA SER A 27 0.43 -10.22 2.72
C SER A 27 1.36 -11.18 3.47
N GLY A 28 0.79 -12.09 4.25
CA GLY A 28 1.52 -13.09 5.04
C GLY A 28 1.63 -12.77 6.53
N ASN A 29 2.42 -13.59 7.23
CA ASN A 29 2.58 -13.48 8.68
C ASN A 29 3.56 -12.35 9.04
N PHE A 30 3.20 -11.50 10.00
CA PHE A 30 4.05 -10.41 10.50
C PHE A 30 5.39 -10.91 11.06
N ASP A 31 5.41 -12.13 11.65
CA ASP A 31 6.58 -12.74 12.26
C ASP A 31 7.43 -13.58 11.29
N ALA A 32 7.13 -13.51 9.98
CA ALA A 32 7.90 -14.22 8.96
C ALA A 32 9.38 -13.80 8.98
N LYS A 33 10.28 -14.78 8.91
CA LYS A 33 11.74 -14.55 8.95
C LYS A 33 12.26 -13.75 7.76
N ILE A 34 11.58 -13.84 6.61
CA ILE A 34 11.96 -13.14 5.39
C ILE A 34 10.95 -12.04 5.13
N THR A 35 11.43 -10.80 5.09
CA THR A 35 10.63 -9.66 4.67
C THR A 35 10.96 -9.31 3.22
N MET A 36 9.95 -9.37 2.36
CA MET A 36 9.99 -8.79 1.02
C MET A 36 9.23 -7.48 1.03
N ILE A 37 9.77 -6.48 0.37
CA ILE A 37 9.09 -5.22 0.07
C ILE A 37 9.05 -5.08 -1.44
N ILE A 38 7.89 -4.73 -1.98
CA ILE A 38 7.77 -4.38 -3.39
C ILE A 38 7.34 -2.92 -3.53
N TYR A 39 8.13 -2.14 -4.26
CA TYR A 39 7.77 -0.78 -4.64
C TYR A 39 7.12 -0.79 -6.01
N GLU A 40 5.90 -0.28 -6.09
CA GLU A 40 5.07 -0.44 -7.27
C GLU A 40 4.17 0.76 -7.55
N SER A 41 3.73 0.88 -8.80
CA SER A 41 2.80 1.91 -9.26
C SER A 41 1.57 1.26 -9.87
N LEU A 42 0.40 1.73 -9.48
CA LEU A 42 -0.87 1.17 -9.95
C LEU A 42 -1.15 1.41 -11.44
N THR A 43 -0.43 2.31 -12.09
CA THR A 43 -0.49 2.51 -13.56
C THR A 43 0.59 1.74 -14.32
N CYS A 44 1.53 1.08 -13.62
CA CYS A 44 2.61 0.34 -14.25
C CYS A 44 2.16 -1.04 -14.73
N SER A 45 2.26 -1.33 -16.03
CA SER A 45 1.92 -2.63 -16.61
C SER A 45 2.79 -3.78 -16.09
N HIS A 46 4.09 -3.54 -15.85
CA HIS A 46 4.98 -4.55 -15.28
C HIS A 46 4.63 -4.87 -13.81
N CYS A 47 4.04 -3.94 -13.07
CA CYS A 47 3.49 -4.21 -11.74
C CYS A 47 2.25 -5.10 -11.85
N ALA A 48 1.35 -4.83 -12.80
CA ALA A 48 0.21 -5.71 -13.07
C ALA A 48 0.66 -7.12 -13.48
N ASP A 49 1.71 -7.23 -14.29
CA ASP A 49 2.30 -8.53 -14.66
C ASP A 49 2.87 -9.28 -13.43
N PHE A 50 3.48 -8.58 -12.48
CA PHE A 50 3.92 -9.17 -11.22
C PHE A 50 2.73 -9.75 -10.44
N HIS A 51 1.66 -8.98 -10.25
CA HIS A 51 0.45 -9.42 -9.55
C HIS A 51 -0.23 -10.60 -10.25
N LYS A 52 -0.23 -10.63 -11.57
CA LYS A 52 -0.84 -11.70 -12.35
C LYS A 52 -0.02 -12.99 -12.40
N ASN A 53 1.30 -12.88 -12.59
CA ASN A 53 2.13 -14.01 -13.00
C ASN A 53 3.13 -14.47 -11.93
N ILE A 54 3.49 -13.62 -10.97
CA ILE A 54 4.54 -13.91 -9.97
C ILE A 54 3.96 -14.03 -8.58
N TYR A 55 3.20 -13.02 -8.15
CA TYR A 55 2.64 -12.95 -6.79
C TYR A 55 1.80 -14.18 -6.40
N PRO A 56 0.91 -14.76 -7.24
CA PRO A 56 0.14 -15.93 -6.85
C PRO A 56 1.00 -17.15 -6.52
N GLN A 57 2.11 -17.34 -7.24
CA GLN A 57 3.05 -18.43 -6.96
C GLN A 57 3.84 -18.17 -5.68
N LEU A 58 4.31 -16.93 -5.48
CA LEU A 58 4.97 -16.53 -4.23
C LEU A 58 4.04 -16.67 -3.03
N LYS A 59 2.78 -16.26 -3.20
CA LYS A 59 1.76 -16.36 -2.15
C LYS A 59 1.58 -17.79 -1.71
N LYS A 60 1.31 -18.69 -2.64
CA LYS A 60 1.11 -20.13 -2.38
C LYS A 60 2.33 -20.78 -1.72
N ASP A 61 3.54 -20.54 -2.25
CA ASP A 61 4.70 -21.32 -1.88
C ASP A 61 5.45 -20.78 -0.65
N TYR A 62 5.33 -19.46 -0.37
CA TYR A 62 6.14 -18.82 0.69
C TYR A 62 5.35 -17.90 1.62
N ILE A 63 4.32 -17.22 1.15
CA ILE A 63 3.60 -16.24 1.97
C ILE A 63 2.57 -16.95 2.84
N ASP A 64 1.71 -17.78 2.26
CA ASP A 64 0.69 -18.56 2.98
C ASP A 64 1.31 -19.62 3.89
N THR A 65 2.55 -20.03 3.63
CA THR A 65 3.33 -20.92 4.49
C THR A 65 4.01 -20.22 5.67
N GLY A 66 3.92 -18.90 5.76
CA GLY A 66 4.51 -18.10 6.83
C GLY A 66 6.03 -17.87 6.70
N ILE A 67 6.65 -18.28 5.60
CA ILE A 67 8.09 -18.13 5.36
C ILE A 67 8.43 -16.68 5.00
N VAL A 68 7.58 -16.04 4.18
CA VAL A 68 7.76 -14.68 3.68
C VAL A 68 6.60 -13.80 4.09
N LYS A 69 6.93 -12.58 4.52
CA LYS A 69 6.02 -11.44 4.61
C LYS A 69 6.29 -10.54 3.40
N LEU A 70 5.26 -10.25 2.62
CA LEU A 70 5.33 -9.29 1.51
C LEU A 70 4.63 -7.99 1.89
N GLU A 71 5.37 -6.90 1.87
CA GLU A 71 4.90 -5.54 2.12
C GLU A 71 4.82 -4.77 0.80
N PHE A 72 3.65 -4.23 0.50
CA PHE A 72 3.41 -3.42 -0.67
C PHE A 72 3.67 -1.95 -0.35
N ARG A 73 4.56 -1.30 -1.09
CA ARG A 73 4.94 0.09 -0.96
C ARG A 73 4.58 0.86 -2.23
N HIS A 74 3.96 1.99 -2.03
CA HIS A 74 3.54 2.83 -3.14
C HIS A 74 4.71 3.59 -3.75
N PHE A 75 4.80 3.57 -5.08
CA PHE A 75 5.75 4.36 -5.85
C PHE A 75 5.03 4.96 -7.06
N PRO A 76 4.07 5.91 -6.84
CA PRO A 76 3.24 6.44 -7.90
C PRO A 76 4.11 7.14 -8.97
N LEU A 77 3.90 6.79 -10.23
CA LEU A 77 4.60 7.35 -11.39
C LEU A 77 3.86 8.56 -11.98
N ASP A 78 2.56 8.68 -11.70
CA ASP A 78 1.67 9.73 -12.18
C ASP A 78 0.52 9.99 -11.19
N MET A 79 -0.34 10.97 -11.50
CA MET A 79 -1.48 11.35 -10.64
C MET A 79 -2.54 10.26 -10.54
N ALA A 80 -2.76 9.48 -11.61
CA ALA A 80 -3.72 8.37 -11.56
C ALA A 80 -3.23 7.28 -10.59
N ALA A 81 -1.93 6.94 -10.63
CA ALA A 81 -1.32 6.03 -9.68
C ALA A 81 -1.38 6.57 -8.25
N LEU A 82 -1.12 7.86 -8.03
CA LEU A 82 -1.22 8.48 -6.71
C LEU A 82 -2.63 8.35 -6.14
N ASN A 83 -3.65 8.71 -6.92
CA ASN A 83 -5.03 8.67 -6.48
C ASN A 83 -5.53 7.22 -6.24
N ALA A 84 -5.14 6.28 -7.10
CA ALA A 84 -5.43 4.86 -6.90
C ALA A 84 -4.72 4.29 -5.65
N SER A 85 -3.49 4.73 -5.38
CA SER A 85 -2.76 4.37 -4.16
C SER A 85 -3.44 4.91 -2.90
N LYS A 86 -3.94 6.15 -2.95
CA LYS A 86 -4.72 6.72 -1.83
C LYS A 86 -5.97 5.90 -1.55
N ILE A 87 -6.67 5.46 -2.57
CA ILE A 87 -7.87 4.63 -2.41
C ILE A 87 -7.52 3.26 -1.79
N SER A 88 -6.50 2.57 -2.29
CA SER A 88 -6.08 1.28 -1.72
C SER A 88 -5.60 1.40 -0.27
N GLN A 89 -5.01 2.54 0.10
CA GLN A 89 -4.50 2.80 1.43
C GLN A 89 -5.56 3.34 2.41
N CYS A 90 -6.71 3.79 1.90
CA CYS A 90 -7.77 4.44 2.69
C CYS A 90 -8.50 3.46 3.62
N THR A 91 -8.44 2.17 3.36
CA THR A 91 -9.05 1.15 4.23
C THR A 91 -7.96 0.32 4.90
N GLN A 92 -8.18 0.00 6.18
CA GLN A 92 -7.24 -0.84 6.91
C GLN A 92 -7.39 -2.33 6.58
N ASP A 93 -8.61 -2.76 6.26
CA ASP A 93 -8.95 -4.18 6.15
C ASP A 93 -9.06 -4.67 4.70
N GLN A 94 -9.38 -3.80 3.75
CA GLN A 94 -9.61 -4.16 2.33
C GLN A 94 -8.49 -3.66 1.39
N GLY A 95 -7.45 -3.05 1.91
CA GLY A 95 -6.38 -2.44 1.09
C GLY A 95 -5.75 -3.40 0.10
N LEU A 96 -5.49 -4.64 0.50
CA LEU A 96 -4.92 -5.68 -0.37
C LEU A 96 -5.91 -6.11 -1.46
N GLU A 97 -7.19 -6.28 -1.14
CA GLU A 97 -8.22 -6.67 -2.11
C GLU A 97 -8.43 -5.57 -3.16
N ILE A 98 -8.42 -4.31 -2.72
CA ILE A 98 -8.51 -3.15 -3.62
C ILE A 98 -7.28 -3.10 -4.53
N LEU A 99 -6.09 -3.27 -3.97
CA LEU A 99 -4.83 -3.26 -4.70
C LEU A 99 -4.82 -4.35 -5.78
N ASP A 100 -5.17 -5.59 -5.44
CA ASP A 100 -5.26 -6.71 -6.37
C ASP A 100 -6.33 -6.48 -7.44
N SER A 101 -7.48 -5.90 -7.06
CA SER A 101 -8.55 -5.55 -8.00
C SER A 101 -8.10 -4.49 -9.01
N LEU A 102 -7.38 -3.45 -8.54
CA LEU A 102 -6.87 -2.37 -9.40
C LEU A 102 -5.83 -2.89 -10.39
N TYR A 103 -4.88 -3.74 -9.96
CA TYR A 103 -3.89 -4.34 -10.88
C TYR A 103 -4.52 -5.27 -11.90
N SER A 104 -5.46 -6.10 -11.48
CA SER A 104 -6.12 -7.07 -12.37
C SER A 104 -6.99 -6.41 -13.44
N ASN A 105 -7.38 -5.16 -13.23
CA ASN A 105 -8.33 -4.47 -14.09
C ASN A 105 -7.83 -3.07 -14.54
N GLN A 106 -6.52 -2.89 -14.68
CA GLN A 106 -5.95 -1.57 -15.06
C GLN A 106 -6.66 -0.92 -16.25
N LYS A 107 -7.00 -1.71 -17.29
CA LYS A 107 -7.66 -1.21 -18.50
C LYS A 107 -9.09 -0.69 -18.26
N ASP A 108 -9.70 -1.02 -17.14
CA ASP A 108 -11.08 -0.64 -16.84
C ASP A 108 -11.16 0.72 -16.15
N TRP A 109 -10.16 1.11 -15.39
CA TRP A 109 -10.16 2.36 -14.64
C TRP A 109 -9.14 3.40 -15.15
N ILE A 110 -8.06 2.99 -15.82
CA ILE A 110 -7.10 3.92 -16.44
C ILE A 110 -7.67 4.38 -17.80
N LYS A 111 -8.67 5.26 -17.76
CA LYS A 111 -9.34 5.78 -18.95
C LYS A 111 -9.53 7.30 -18.83
N GLY A 112 -9.32 8.01 -19.94
CA GLY A 112 -9.46 9.46 -20.01
C GLY A 112 -8.13 10.17 -20.22
N ASN A 113 -8.20 11.46 -20.50
CA ASN A 113 -7.05 12.30 -20.81
C ASN A 113 -6.79 13.38 -19.76
N THR A 114 -7.70 13.56 -18.81
CA THR A 114 -7.58 14.51 -17.70
C THR A 114 -7.57 13.78 -16.37
N VAL A 115 -7.09 14.44 -15.31
CA VAL A 115 -7.12 13.88 -13.95
C VAL A 115 -8.57 13.67 -13.50
N GLU A 116 -9.48 14.53 -13.90
CA GLU A 116 -10.91 14.45 -13.61
C GLU A 116 -11.53 13.20 -14.23
N ASP A 117 -11.21 12.90 -15.50
CA ASP A 117 -11.69 11.67 -16.18
C ASP A 117 -11.17 10.43 -15.48
N LEU A 118 -9.86 10.40 -15.16
CA LEU A 118 -9.21 9.29 -14.47
C LEU A 118 -9.84 9.04 -13.10
N ASN A 119 -10.06 10.09 -12.32
CA ASN A 119 -10.71 10.00 -11.01
C ASN A 119 -12.18 9.52 -11.12
N SER A 120 -12.92 10.03 -12.11
CA SER A 120 -14.30 9.59 -12.36
C SER A 120 -14.38 8.10 -12.72
N ASN A 121 -13.48 7.62 -13.58
CA ASN A 121 -13.43 6.21 -13.96
C ASN A 121 -12.96 5.33 -12.80
N LEU A 122 -11.98 5.76 -12.04
CA LEU A 122 -11.52 5.09 -10.82
C LEU A 122 -12.66 4.98 -9.79
N LYS A 123 -13.40 6.06 -9.55
CA LYS A 123 -14.55 6.08 -8.64
C LYS A 123 -15.63 5.08 -9.07
N LYS A 124 -16.02 5.12 -10.35
CA LYS A 124 -16.99 4.17 -10.92
C LYS A 124 -16.51 2.72 -10.79
N PHE A 125 -15.23 2.47 -11.06
CA PHE A 125 -14.64 1.14 -10.95
C PHE A 125 -14.75 0.60 -9.51
N ILE A 126 -14.32 1.38 -8.52
CA ILE A 126 -14.35 1.00 -7.09
C ILE A 126 -15.80 0.71 -6.64
N GLN A 127 -16.75 1.58 -7.01
CA GLN A 127 -18.17 1.39 -6.70
C GLN A 127 -18.75 0.12 -7.35
N ASN A 128 -18.44 -0.13 -8.63
CA ASN A 128 -18.89 -1.31 -9.36
C ASN A 128 -18.34 -2.62 -8.81
N LYS A 129 -17.16 -2.58 -8.17
CA LYS A 129 -16.58 -3.74 -7.48
C LYS A 129 -17.20 -3.98 -6.09
N GLY A 130 -18.08 -3.10 -5.63
CA GLY A 130 -18.79 -3.25 -4.36
C GLY A 130 -17.95 -2.83 -3.12
N PHE A 131 -16.82 -2.16 -3.30
CA PHE A 131 -16.06 -1.61 -2.19
C PHE A 131 -16.82 -0.42 -1.56
N ASN A 132 -17.10 -0.54 -0.27
CA ASN A 132 -17.83 0.49 0.47
C ASN A 132 -16.87 1.52 1.06
N LEU A 133 -16.53 2.55 0.27
CA LEU A 133 -15.57 3.60 0.62
C LEU A 133 -16.16 4.99 0.36
N ASP A 134 -15.84 5.93 1.24
CA ASP A 134 -15.96 7.35 0.94
C ASP A 134 -14.77 7.79 0.07
N ILE A 135 -14.90 7.59 -1.25
CA ILE A 135 -13.83 7.82 -2.21
C ILE A 135 -13.39 9.28 -2.22
N ASP A 136 -14.32 10.23 -2.07
CA ASP A 136 -14.02 11.65 -2.09
C ASP A 136 -13.19 12.04 -0.85
N ASN A 137 -13.51 11.47 0.30
CA ASN A 137 -12.71 11.60 1.51
C ASN A 137 -11.32 10.95 1.35
N CYS A 138 -11.23 9.75 0.76
CA CYS A 138 -9.94 9.09 0.49
C CYS A 138 -9.04 9.95 -0.41
N LEU A 139 -9.61 10.53 -1.48
CA LEU A 139 -8.88 11.36 -2.42
C LEU A 139 -8.46 12.73 -1.85
N SER A 140 -9.21 13.29 -0.91
CA SER A 140 -8.88 14.57 -0.28
C SER A 140 -8.02 14.43 0.98
N ASN A 141 -7.86 13.21 1.52
CA ASN A 141 -7.14 12.97 2.75
C ASN A 141 -5.63 13.19 2.58
N LYS A 142 -5.12 14.22 3.26
CA LYS A 142 -3.72 14.64 3.18
C LYS A 142 -2.78 13.69 3.88
N GLU A 143 -3.19 13.07 4.98
CA GLU A 143 -2.36 12.12 5.72
C GLU A 143 -2.08 10.87 4.88
N ILE A 144 -3.12 10.37 4.16
CA ILE A 144 -2.95 9.24 3.22
C ILE A 144 -2.04 9.63 2.05
N GLU A 145 -2.21 10.84 1.51
CA GLU A 145 -1.35 11.33 0.44
C GLU A 145 0.11 11.41 0.87
N ASP A 146 0.37 11.99 2.03
CA ASP A 146 1.71 12.10 2.59
C ASP A 146 2.31 10.69 2.88
N PHE A 147 1.50 9.75 3.38
CA PHE A 147 1.91 8.37 3.57
C PHE A 147 2.36 7.70 2.26
N VAL A 148 1.55 7.83 1.20
CA VAL A 148 1.84 7.28 -0.13
C VAL A 148 3.08 7.93 -0.75
N LEU A 149 3.23 9.25 -0.63
CA LEU A 149 4.39 9.98 -1.16
C LEU A 149 5.66 9.68 -0.37
N ASN A 150 5.56 9.48 0.94
CA ASN A 150 6.70 9.09 1.78
C ASN A 150 7.25 7.72 1.39
N ASP A 151 6.42 6.77 0.98
CA ASP A 151 6.91 5.50 0.44
C ASP A 151 7.84 5.71 -0.75
N ARG A 152 7.45 6.56 -1.69
CA ARG A 152 8.28 6.89 -2.85
C ARG A 152 9.58 7.58 -2.45
N ILE A 153 9.50 8.54 -1.52
CA ILE A 153 10.67 9.27 -1.02
C ILE A 153 11.64 8.31 -0.32
N GLU A 154 11.16 7.46 0.58
CA GLU A 154 11.95 6.46 1.28
C GLU A 154 12.58 5.46 0.31
N GLY A 155 11.82 4.97 -0.65
CA GLY A 155 12.33 4.04 -1.67
C GLY A 155 13.46 4.64 -2.49
N THR A 156 13.29 5.89 -2.92
CA THR A 156 14.34 6.60 -3.65
C THR A 156 15.58 6.84 -2.80
N LYS A 157 15.41 7.32 -1.55
CA LYS A 157 16.50 7.68 -0.65
C LYS A 157 17.26 6.47 -0.13
N ASN A 158 16.55 5.41 0.29
CA ASN A 158 17.18 4.29 1.01
C ASN A 158 17.63 3.16 0.07
N PHE A 159 17.00 3.02 -1.09
CA PHE A 159 17.25 1.91 -2.03
C PHE A 159 17.54 2.35 -3.46
N GLU A 160 17.66 3.66 -3.71
CA GLU A 160 17.91 4.21 -5.06
C GLU A 160 16.91 3.70 -6.09
N ILE A 161 15.62 3.66 -5.70
CA ILE A 161 14.56 3.19 -6.59
C ILE A 161 14.24 4.27 -7.61
N ASN A 162 14.25 3.92 -8.88
CA ASN A 162 13.93 4.78 -10.02
C ASN A 162 12.99 4.13 -11.04
N SER A 163 12.55 2.90 -10.77
CA SER A 163 11.63 2.15 -11.64
C SER A 163 10.77 1.18 -10.84
N THR A 164 9.63 0.80 -11.40
CA THR A 164 8.70 -0.16 -10.81
C THR A 164 8.42 -1.34 -11.75
N PRO A 165 8.17 -2.54 -11.23
CA PRO A 165 8.30 -2.91 -9.82
C PRO A 165 9.77 -3.06 -9.39
N THR A 166 10.10 -2.69 -8.15
CA THR A 166 11.40 -2.96 -7.54
C THR A 166 11.20 -3.74 -6.24
N VAL A 167 11.93 -4.85 -6.10
CA VAL A 167 11.83 -5.73 -4.93
C VAL A 167 13.05 -5.57 -4.03
N ILE A 168 12.79 -5.52 -2.72
CA ILE A 168 13.78 -5.54 -1.65
C ILE A 168 13.56 -6.81 -0.84
N ILE A 169 14.59 -7.57 -0.54
CA ILE A 169 14.54 -8.77 0.32
C ILE A 169 15.49 -8.57 1.48
N ASN A 170 14.99 -8.60 2.70
CA ASN A 170 15.77 -8.38 3.93
C ASN A 170 16.71 -7.17 3.79
N ASN A 171 16.16 -6.01 3.44
CA ASN A 171 16.85 -4.73 3.23
C ASN A 171 17.89 -4.71 2.09
N LYS A 172 17.89 -5.69 1.20
CA LYS A 172 18.77 -5.71 0.03
C LYS A 172 17.98 -5.67 -1.27
N LYS A 173 18.35 -4.72 -2.15
CA LYS A 173 17.72 -4.58 -3.46
C LYS A 173 17.95 -5.84 -4.30
N PHE A 174 16.88 -6.43 -4.82
CA PHE A 174 16.94 -7.57 -5.72
C PHE A 174 17.39 -7.10 -7.11
N LYS A 175 18.57 -7.59 -7.56
CA LYS A 175 19.23 -7.09 -8.78
C LYS A 175 19.08 -7.99 -10.00
N LYS A 176 18.45 -9.17 -9.85
CA LYS A 176 18.22 -10.10 -10.97
C LYS A 176 16.95 -9.76 -11.72
N THR A 177 16.79 -10.32 -12.92
CA THR A 177 15.52 -10.27 -13.66
C THR A 177 14.38 -10.71 -12.74
N LEU A 178 13.37 -9.86 -12.60
CA LEU A 178 12.21 -10.13 -11.75
C LEU A 178 11.33 -11.19 -12.42
N ASN A 179 11.41 -12.39 -11.91
CA ASN A 179 10.56 -13.53 -12.24
C ASN A 179 10.51 -14.48 -11.03
N TYR A 180 9.52 -15.36 -11.03
CA TYR A 180 9.32 -16.32 -9.95
C TYR A 180 10.55 -17.18 -9.67
N LYS A 181 11.19 -17.74 -10.71
CA LYS A 181 12.37 -18.62 -10.61
C LYS A 181 13.53 -17.94 -9.86
N ASN A 182 13.81 -16.69 -10.18
CA ASN A 182 14.91 -15.94 -9.56
C ASN A 182 14.58 -15.51 -8.13
N LEU A 183 13.32 -15.14 -7.85
CA LEU A 183 12.85 -14.87 -6.50
C LEU A 183 12.91 -16.11 -5.63
N LYS A 184 12.37 -17.24 -6.10
CA LYS A 184 12.44 -18.54 -5.45
C LYS A 184 13.87 -18.87 -5.02
N LYS A 185 14.83 -18.84 -5.97
CA LYS A 185 16.25 -19.09 -5.67
C LYS A 185 16.85 -18.13 -4.63
N SER A 186 16.33 -16.91 -4.52
CA SER A 186 16.83 -15.94 -3.56
C SER A 186 16.22 -16.16 -2.17
N ILE A 187 14.95 -16.54 -2.10
CA ILE A 187 14.26 -16.91 -0.87
C ILE A 187 14.86 -18.17 -0.29
N GLU A 188 15.03 -19.24 -1.11
CA GLU A 188 15.59 -20.52 -0.69
C GLU A 188 17.02 -20.46 -0.13
N LYS A 189 17.76 -19.40 -0.40
CA LYS A 189 19.08 -19.14 0.21
C LYS A 189 19.01 -18.50 1.59
N LEU A 190 17.83 -18.06 2.01
CA LEU A 190 17.59 -17.36 3.27
C LEU A 190 16.83 -18.21 4.28
N ILE A 191 16.29 -19.35 3.85
CA ILE A 191 15.67 -20.38 4.69
C ILE A 191 16.75 -21.26 5.32
#